data_923f0a2f7e319df492413274aa965f9f
#
_entry.id   923f0a2f7e319df492413274aa965f9f
#
_cell.length_a   1.000
_cell.length_b   1.000
_cell.length_c   1.000
_cell.angle_alpha   90.00
_cell.angle_beta   90.00
_cell.angle_gamma   90.00
#
_symmetry.space_group_name_H-M   'P 1'
#
loop_
_entity.id
_entity.type
_entity.pdbx_description
1 polymer ?
#
loop_
_entity_poly.entity_id
_entity_poly.type
_entity_poly.pdbx_seq_one_letter_code
_entity_poly.pdbx_strand_id
1 'polypeptide(L)'
;DARFEEYTAELFCKEVSANTVSLHYTLKAPEKYGIEATDATFGQFEREPEAVKAAAENMRQALLGFNYDDLNVQNKITYDILNYRLKLMKKSADYTMYEEPLGLVSGVQTQLPVVLSEYRFYDKEDVEVYLALVRQTEEYFEEIMIFEKKKAEMGLFMPDQAVETVIGQCRAFLEMGNGNYLYSTFADRVMELNTLTEKEKSDYIQENALAISDYVFPAYERMTEELEQLKGSGKNEKGLVYFPKGKEYYELLARQSTGSRRSVEELKDLTRRQINEDLTAMEQVLGLTTKEAKEAAAVITDKKAEQILEQLKEGSKTAFPEPPQ
;
A
#
# COMPACT_ATOMS: atom_id res chain seq x y z
N ASP A 1 -14.19 -1.55 -30.86
CA ASP A 1 -13.51 -2.35 -29.81
C ASP A 1 -11.98 -2.20 -29.87
N ALA A 2 -11.29 -2.56 -30.98
CA ALA A 2 -9.81 -2.56 -31.05
C ALA A 2 -9.16 -1.23 -30.60
N ARG A 3 -9.66 -0.09 -31.08
CA ARG A 3 -9.17 1.23 -30.67
C ARG A 3 -9.38 1.50 -29.17
N PHE A 4 -10.45 0.97 -28.58
CA PHE A 4 -10.69 1.09 -27.13
C PHE A 4 -9.73 0.20 -26.32
N GLU A 5 -9.46 -1.01 -26.82
CA GLU A 5 -8.49 -1.93 -26.21
C GLU A 5 -7.06 -1.37 -26.27
N GLU A 6 -6.67 -0.76 -27.39
CA GLU A 6 -5.40 -0.04 -27.52
C GLU A 6 -5.29 1.10 -26.50
N TYR A 7 -6.31 1.96 -26.41
CA TYR A 7 -6.37 3.04 -25.43
C TYR A 7 -6.25 2.54 -23.98
N THR A 8 -6.93 1.45 -23.62
CA THR A 8 -6.86 0.89 -22.27
C THR A 8 -5.51 0.24 -21.97
N ALA A 9 -4.87 -0.36 -23.00
CA ALA A 9 -3.51 -0.90 -22.89
C ALA A 9 -2.48 0.24 -22.67
N GLU A 10 -2.59 1.34 -23.40
CA GLU A 10 -1.74 2.52 -23.20
C GLU A 10 -1.88 3.10 -21.79
N LEU A 11 -3.13 3.22 -21.28
CA LEU A 11 -3.38 3.66 -19.90
C LEU A 11 -2.75 2.71 -18.88
N PHE A 12 -2.87 1.41 -19.08
CA PHE A 12 -2.25 0.40 -18.22
C PHE A 12 -0.73 0.53 -18.22
N CYS A 13 -0.10 0.58 -19.40
CA CYS A 13 1.35 0.74 -19.49
C CYS A 13 1.84 2.01 -18.79
N LYS A 14 1.15 3.14 -18.99
CA LYS A 14 1.48 4.40 -18.32
C LYS A 14 1.35 4.33 -16.80
N GLU A 15 0.31 3.68 -16.30
CA GLU A 15 0.08 3.54 -14.85
C GLU A 15 1.16 2.67 -14.19
N VAL A 16 1.44 1.49 -14.76
CA VAL A 16 2.41 0.58 -14.15
C VAL A 16 3.85 1.09 -14.25
N SER A 17 4.17 1.88 -15.29
CA SER A 17 5.51 2.47 -15.47
C SER A 17 5.77 3.69 -14.58
N ALA A 18 4.75 4.24 -13.92
CA ALA A 18 4.91 5.42 -13.08
C ALA A 18 5.74 5.17 -11.81
N ASN A 19 5.93 3.91 -11.43
CA ASN A 19 6.67 3.48 -10.25
C ASN A 19 7.36 2.15 -10.55
N THR A 20 8.67 2.09 -10.34
CA THR A 20 9.50 0.92 -10.64
C THR A 20 9.07 -0.31 -9.85
N VAL A 21 8.70 -0.13 -8.57
CA VAL A 21 8.23 -1.25 -7.72
C VAL A 21 6.93 -1.82 -8.28
N SER A 22 5.97 -0.95 -8.62
CA SER A 22 4.70 -1.36 -9.23
C SER A 22 4.92 -2.10 -10.55
N LEU A 23 5.82 -1.60 -11.40
CA LEU A 23 6.17 -2.26 -12.66
C LEU A 23 6.73 -3.66 -12.42
N HIS A 24 7.72 -3.77 -11.55
CA HIS A 24 8.42 -5.02 -11.24
C HIS A 24 7.49 -6.11 -10.69
N TYR A 25 6.55 -5.74 -9.80
CA TYR A 25 5.59 -6.70 -9.24
C TYR A 25 4.42 -7.02 -10.17
N THR A 26 4.14 -6.17 -11.14
CA THR A 26 3.01 -6.35 -12.06
C THR A 26 3.40 -7.12 -13.32
N LEU A 27 4.58 -6.82 -13.89
CA LEU A 27 5.03 -7.38 -15.17
C LEU A 27 6.42 -7.98 -15.06
N LYS A 28 6.53 -9.28 -15.35
CA LYS A 28 7.83 -9.97 -15.41
C LYS A 28 8.66 -9.58 -16.64
N ALA A 29 8.02 -9.18 -17.73
CA ALA A 29 8.64 -8.89 -19.02
C ALA A 29 8.00 -7.63 -19.63
N PRO A 30 8.31 -6.44 -19.08
CA PRO A 30 7.71 -5.16 -19.52
C PRO A 30 7.94 -4.85 -21.00
N GLU A 31 9.07 -5.28 -21.55
CA GLU A 31 9.44 -5.09 -22.95
C GLU A 31 8.44 -5.73 -23.92
N LYS A 32 7.72 -6.79 -23.53
CA LYS A 32 6.65 -7.42 -24.32
C LYS A 32 5.42 -6.55 -24.47
N TYR A 33 5.28 -5.56 -23.62
CA TYR A 33 4.20 -4.57 -23.63
C TYR A 33 4.66 -3.22 -24.21
N GLY A 34 5.89 -3.16 -24.75
CA GLY A 34 6.46 -1.93 -25.29
C GLY A 34 6.89 -0.92 -24.22
N ILE A 35 7.06 -1.39 -22.97
CA ILE A 35 7.57 -0.56 -21.87
C ILE A 35 9.10 -0.65 -21.91
N GLU A 36 9.73 0.50 -22.17
CA GLU A 36 11.19 0.62 -22.18
C GLU A 36 11.70 0.79 -20.73
N ALA A 37 12.95 0.38 -20.51
CA ALA A 37 13.64 0.61 -19.26
C ALA A 37 13.75 2.12 -18.98
N THR A 38 13.40 2.52 -17.76
CA THR A 38 13.50 3.90 -17.26
C THR A 38 14.37 3.93 -16.02
N ASP A 39 14.81 5.12 -15.62
CA ASP A 39 15.48 5.28 -14.33
C ASP A 39 14.60 4.77 -13.19
N ALA A 40 15.21 4.09 -12.22
CA ALA A 40 14.51 3.57 -11.06
C ALA A 40 13.84 4.71 -10.28
N THR A 41 12.60 4.51 -9.84
CA THR A 41 11.85 5.53 -9.09
C THR A 41 10.77 4.91 -8.20
N PHE A 42 10.57 5.51 -7.02
CA PHE A 42 9.39 5.24 -6.18
C PHE A 42 8.14 5.98 -6.66
N GLY A 43 8.23 6.76 -7.74
CA GLY A 43 7.18 7.65 -8.22
C GLY A 43 7.22 9.00 -7.53
N GLN A 44 6.40 9.93 -7.97
CA GLN A 44 6.27 11.26 -7.34
C GLN A 44 5.26 11.21 -6.20
N PHE A 45 5.67 11.70 -5.03
CA PHE A 45 4.80 11.76 -3.86
C PHE A 45 3.91 13.01 -3.88
N GLU A 46 4.46 14.18 -4.15
CA GLU A 46 3.69 15.42 -4.19
C GLU A 46 2.90 15.55 -5.50
N ARG A 47 1.60 15.78 -5.37
CA ARG A 47 0.69 16.02 -6.51
C ARG A 47 -0.07 17.31 -6.30
N GLU A 48 0.15 18.26 -7.18
CA GLU A 48 -0.64 19.49 -7.22
C GLU A 48 -2.11 19.17 -7.53
N PRO A 49 -3.09 19.56 -6.68
CA PRO A 49 -4.50 19.20 -6.87
C PRO A 49 -5.05 19.56 -8.25
N GLU A 50 -4.68 20.73 -8.77
CA GLU A 50 -5.16 21.19 -10.09
C GLU A 50 -4.57 20.36 -11.25
N ALA A 51 -3.33 19.90 -11.13
CA ALA A 51 -2.72 19.00 -12.10
C ALA A 51 -3.43 17.64 -12.12
N VAL A 52 -3.76 17.09 -10.95
CA VAL A 52 -4.52 15.84 -10.82
C VAL A 52 -5.92 15.98 -11.42
N LYS A 53 -6.63 17.10 -11.14
CA LYS A 53 -7.94 17.36 -11.73
C LYS A 53 -7.89 17.45 -13.26
N ALA A 54 -6.90 18.17 -13.77
CA ALA A 54 -6.70 18.32 -15.21
C ALA A 54 -6.38 16.97 -15.87
N ALA A 55 -5.50 16.17 -15.29
CA ALA A 55 -5.17 14.84 -15.78
C ALA A 55 -6.41 13.93 -15.81
N ALA A 56 -7.18 13.88 -14.71
CA ALA A 56 -8.40 13.10 -14.62
C ALA A 56 -9.45 13.53 -15.66
N GLU A 57 -9.62 14.84 -15.88
CA GLU A 57 -10.56 15.36 -16.86
C GLU A 57 -10.10 15.06 -18.30
N ASN A 58 -8.81 15.21 -18.61
CA ASN A 58 -8.27 14.89 -19.93
C ASN A 58 -8.45 13.40 -20.27
N MET A 59 -8.12 12.50 -19.34
CA MET A 59 -8.37 11.08 -19.51
C MET A 59 -9.85 10.76 -19.68
N ARG A 60 -10.72 11.47 -18.96
CA ARG A 60 -12.15 11.28 -19.06
C ARG A 60 -12.69 11.79 -20.41
N GLN A 61 -12.22 12.93 -20.93
CA GLN A 61 -12.60 13.41 -22.25
C GLN A 61 -12.15 12.45 -23.36
N ALA A 62 -10.95 11.87 -23.26
CA ALA A 62 -10.50 10.83 -24.18
C ALA A 62 -11.42 9.60 -24.13
N LEU A 63 -11.80 9.14 -22.92
CA LEU A 63 -12.75 8.03 -22.74
C LEU A 63 -14.12 8.34 -23.36
N LEU A 64 -14.65 9.55 -23.18
CA LEU A 64 -15.93 9.97 -23.72
C LEU A 64 -15.92 10.07 -25.27
N GLY A 65 -14.77 10.08 -25.90
CA GLY A 65 -14.61 10.03 -27.35
C GLY A 65 -14.96 8.67 -27.97
N PHE A 66 -15.17 7.62 -27.16
CA PHE A 66 -15.62 6.32 -27.63
C PHE A 66 -17.14 6.21 -27.58
N ASN A 67 -17.73 5.66 -28.64
CA ASN A 67 -19.16 5.39 -28.63
C ASN A 67 -19.44 4.13 -27.78
N TYR A 68 -20.09 4.30 -26.64
CA TYR A 68 -20.39 3.25 -25.68
C TYR A 68 -21.17 2.10 -26.30
N ASP A 69 -22.15 2.40 -27.20
CA ASP A 69 -23.02 1.38 -27.79
C ASP A 69 -22.28 0.43 -28.74
N ASP A 70 -21.16 0.88 -29.33
CA ASP A 70 -20.31 0.10 -30.23
C ASP A 70 -19.35 -0.85 -29.50
N LEU A 71 -19.25 -0.73 -28.16
CA LEU A 71 -18.38 -1.57 -27.37
C LEU A 71 -19.01 -2.92 -27.08
N ASN A 72 -18.20 -3.97 -27.04
CA ASN A 72 -18.62 -5.28 -26.56
C ASN A 72 -18.91 -5.24 -25.03
N VAL A 73 -19.48 -6.30 -24.47
CA VAL A 73 -19.89 -6.35 -23.08
C VAL A 73 -18.73 -6.11 -22.10
N GLN A 74 -17.57 -6.72 -22.37
CA GLN A 74 -16.38 -6.59 -21.53
C GLN A 74 -15.85 -5.14 -21.57
N ASN A 75 -15.77 -4.55 -22.74
CA ASN A 75 -15.31 -3.18 -22.92
C ASN A 75 -16.27 -2.15 -22.32
N LYS A 76 -17.59 -2.41 -22.34
CA LYS A 76 -18.59 -1.61 -21.60
C LYS A 76 -18.32 -1.60 -20.09
N ILE A 77 -18.04 -2.75 -19.52
CA ILE A 77 -17.68 -2.84 -18.08
C ILE A 77 -16.41 -2.05 -17.79
N THR A 78 -15.37 -2.20 -18.61
CA THR A 78 -14.12 -1.46 -18.47
C THR A 78 -14.35 0.05 -18.60
N TYR A 79 -15.15 0.48 -19.58
CA TYR A 79 -15.53 1.88 -19.76
C TYR A 79 -16.22 2.45 -18.53
N ASP A 80 -17.20 1.73 -17.97
CA ASP A 80 -17.95 2.17 -16.80
C ASP A 80 -17.06 2.30 -15.57
N ILE A 81 -16.16 1.33 -15.35
CA ILE A 81 -15.18 1.35 -14.26
C ILE A 81 -14.24 2.54 -14.42
N LEU A 82 -13.65 2.75 -15.59
CA LEU A 82 -12.75 3.85 -15.86
C LEU A 82 -13.44 5.21 -15.66
N ASN A 83 -14.63 5.39 -16.23
CA ASN A 83 -15.41 6.62 -16.08
C ASN A 83 -15.73 6.92 -14.60
N TYR A 84 -16.06 5.89 -13.83
CA TYR A 84 -16.31 6.04 -12.40
C TYR A 84 -15.03 6.40 -11.63
N ARG A 85 -13.92 5.69 -11.87
CA ARG A 85 -12.63 5.96 -11.23
C ARG A 85 -12.09 7.34 -11.54
N LEU A 86 -12.16 7.79 -12.80
CA LEU A 86 -11.73 9.13 -13.20
C LEU A 86 -12.55 10.25 -12.52
N LYS A 87 -13.86 10.03 -12.32
CA LYS A 87 -14.69 10.95 -11.53
C LYS A 87 -14.29 10.99 -10.06
N LEU A 88 -13.92 9.85 -9.47
CA LEU A 88 -13.41 9.79 -8.10
C LEU A 88 -12.03 10.44 -7.99
N MET A 89 -11.12 10.18 -8.93
CA MET A 89 -9.79 10.80 -8.98
C MET A 89 -9.89 12.32 -9.01
N LYS A 90 -10.79 12.89 -9.85
CA LYS A 90 -11.02 14.34 -9.89
C LYS A 90 -11.51 14.89 -8.55
N LYS A 91 -12.35 14.12 -7.81
CA LYS A 91 -12.82 14.53 -6.48
C LYS A 91 -11.76 14.37 -5.41
N SER A 92 -10.95 13.31 -5.48
CA SER A 92 -9.90 13.06 -4.48
C SER A 92 -8.80 14.12 -4.51
N ALA A 93 -8.60 14.78 -5.64
CA ALA A 93 -7.62 15.86 -5.74
C ALA A 93 -7.86 17.02 -4.74
N ASP A 94 -9.11 17.25 -4.33
CA ASP A 94 -9.42 18.26 -3.29
C ASP A 94 -8.99 17.82 -1.87
N TYR A 95 -8.59 16.55 -1.71
CA TYR A 95 -8.25 15.93 -0.44
C TYR A 95 -6.82 15.39 -0.41
N THR A 96 -5.93 15.81 -1.32
CA THR A 96 -4.54 15.34 -1.37
C THR A 96 -3.85 15.50 -0.01
N MET A 97 -4.06 16.63 0.68
CA MET A 97 -3.49 16.87 2.01
C MET A 97 -4.10 16.05 3.15
N TYR A 98 -5.12 15.21 2.86
CA TYR A 98 -5.69 14.25 3.82
C TYR A 98 -5.05 12.86 3.70
N GLU A 99 -4.21 12.64 2.70
CA GLU A 99 -3.48 11.38 2.55
C GLU A 99 -2.52 11.18 3.73
N GLU A 100 -2.35 9.91 4.14
CA GLU A 100 -1.50 9.53 5.27
C GLU A 100 -0.40 8.60 4.78
N PRO A 101 0.70 9.15 4.22
CA PRO A 101 1.84 8.35 3.76
C PRO A 101 2.54 7.65 4.92
N LEU A 102 2.58 8.29 6.09
CA LEU A 102 3.04 7.70 7.35
C LEU A 102 1.82 7.23 8.14
N GLY A 103 1.84 6.02 8.64
CA GLY A 103 0.71 5.46 9.36
C GLY A 103 1.07 4.29 10.26
N LEU A 104 0.17 3.97 11.20
CA LEU A 104 0.40 2.99 12.26
C LEU A 104 0.60 1.56 11.74
N VAL A 105 -0.05 1.21 10.63
CA VAL A 105 -0.10 -0.18 10.11
C VAL A 105 0.56 -0.30 8.73
N SER A 106 0.26 0.61 7.83
CA SER A 106 0.68 0.55 6.42
C SER A 106 1.41 1.80 5.95
N GLY A 107 2.07 2.51 6.85
CA GLY A 107 2.88 3.67 6.49
C GLY A 107 4.16 3.27 5.73
N VAL A 108 4.67 4.20 4.91
CA VAL A 108 5.87 3.99 4.10
C VAL A 108 7.06 3.56 4.97
N GLN A 109 7.18 4.08 6.20
CA GLN A 109 8.25 3.73 7.14
C GLN A 109 8.30 2.23 7.48
N THR A 110 7.17 1.51 7.38
CA THR A 110 7.11 0.07 7.63
C THR A 110 7.04 -0.74 6.34
N GLN A 111 6.39 -0.22 5.31
CA GLN A 111 6.15 -0.96 4.07
C GLN A 111 7.34 -0.95 3.13
N LEU A 112 8.08 0.17 3.03
CA LEU A 112 9.21 0.26 2.11
C LEU A 112 10.30 -0.78 2.39
N PRO A 113 10.77 -1.00 3.64
CA PRO A 113 11.75 -2.04 3.92
C PRO A 113 11.25 -3.45 3.59
N VAL A 114 9.95 -3.74 3.81
CA VAL A 114 9.35 -5.04 3.44
C VAL A 114 9.38 -5.21 1.93
N VAL A 115 8.93 -4.22 1.18
CA VAL A 115 8.94 -4.25 -0.29
C VAL A 115 10.35 -4.46 -0.83
N LEU A 116 11.35 -3.75 -0.28
CA LEU A 116 12.75 -3.94 -0.64
C LEU A 116 13.27 -5.32 -0.27
N SER A 117 12.89 -5.87 0.90
CA SER A 117 13.32 -7.20 1.32
C SER A 117 12.74 -8.33 0.46
N GLU A 118 11.59 -8.11 -0.16
CA GLU A 118 10.90 -9.07 -1.01
C GLU A 118 11.15 -8.85 -2.51
N TYR A 119 11.88 -7.77 -2.90
CA TYR A 119 12.15 -7.42 -4.30
C TYR A 119 12.90 -8.55 -5.00
N ARG A 120 12.31 -9.14 -6.04
CA ARG A 120 12.85 -10.34 -6.69
C ARG A 120 13.96 -9.98 -7.67
N PHE A 121 15.04 -10.80 -7.68
CA PHE A 121 16.11 -10.71 -8.67
C PHE A 121 15.96 -11.85 -9.67
N TYR A 122 15.65 -11.53 -10.91
CA TYR A 122 15.63 -12.48 -12.02
C TYR A 122 16.97 -12.48 -12.77
N ASP A 123 17.64 -11.32 -12.79
CA ASP A 123 18.94 -11.11 -13.44
C ASP A 123 19.73 -9.97 -12.78
N LYS A 124 20.82 -9.57 -13.45
CA LYS A 124 21.70 -8.52 -12.98
C LYS A 124 21.05 -7.13 -12.99
N GLU A 125 20.20 -6.85 -13.95
CA GLU A 125 19.53 -5.55 -14.08
C GLU A 125 18.61 -5.29 -12.89
N ASP A 126 17.89 -6.30 -12.39
CA ASP A 126 17.07 -6.20 -11.18
C ASP A 126 17.89 -5.82 -9.94
N VAL A 127 19.13 -6.32 -9.84
CA VAL A 127 20.03 -5.96 -8.73
C VAL A 127 20.43 -4.50 -8.81
N GLU A 128 20.76 -4.02 -10.01
CA GLU A 128 21.17 -2.63 -10.25
C GLU A 128 20.00 -1.66 -10.01
N VAL A 129 18.80 -2.01 -10.47
CA VAL A 129 17.55 -1.25 -10.21
C VAL A 129 17.23 -1.20 -8.71
N TYR A 130 17.33 -2.32 -8.02
CA TYR A 130 17.14 -2.36 -6.56
C TYR A 130 18.12 -1.41 -5.83
N LEU A 131 19.40 -1.47 -6.17
CA LEU A 131 20.41 -0.58 -5.57
C LEU A 131 20.14 0.89 -5.86
N ALA A 132 19.64 1.21 -7.05
CA ALA A 132 19.22 2.56 -7.39
C ALA A 132 18.03 3.01 -6.53
N LEU A 133 17.01 2.14 -6.31
CA LEU A 133 15.89 2.41 -5.40
C LEU A 133 16.36 2.63 -3.95
N VAL A 134 17.27 1.79 -3.46
CA VAL A 134 17.84 1.95 -2.10
C VAL A 134 18.47 3.32 -1.92
N ARG A 135 19.24 3.81 -2.93
CA ARG A 135 19.86 5.14 -2.88
C ARG A 135 18.85 6.29 -2.92
N GLN A 136 17.68 6.09 -3.50
CA GLN A 136 16.63 7.11 -3.55
C GLN A 136 15.81 7.20 -2.25
N THR A 137 16.01 6.32 -1.28
CA THR A 137 15.21 6.30 -0.03
C THR A 137 15.30 7.63 0.71
N GLU A 138 16.48 8.28 0.70
CA GLU A 138 16.66 9.56 1.38
C GLU A 138 15.81 10.66 0.76
N GLU A 139 15.87 10.84 -0.56
CA GLU A 139 15.08 11.84 -1.30
C GLU A 139 13.57 11.56 -1.17
N TYR A 140 13.17 10.30 -1.29
CA TYR A 140 11.78 9.91 -1.16
C TYR A 140 11.21 10.20 0.23
N PHE A 141 11.98 9.96 1.29
CA PHE A 141 11.55 10.29 2.66
C PHE A 141 11.54 11.80 2.91
N GLU A 142 12.47 12.55 2.30
CA GLU A 142 12.47 14.01 2.36
C GLU A 142 11.18 14.60 1.74
N GLU A 143 10.74 14.10 0.58
CA GLU A 143 9.47 14.49 -0.04
C GLU A 143 8.27 14.22 0.90
N ILE A 144 8.25 13.05 1.54
CA ILE A 144 7.21 12.70 2.52
C ILE A 144 7.23 13.68 3.69
N MET A 145 8.40 14.03 4.22
CA MET A 145 8.50 14.95 5.35
C MET A 145 8.12 16.38 4.98
N ILE A 146 8.41 16.83 3.75
CA ILE A 146 7.92 18.12 3.23
C ILE A 146 6.39 18.11 3.22
N PHE A 147 5.78 17.04 2.78
CA PHE A 147 4.32 16.89 2.77
C PHE A 147 3.72 16.88 4.19
N GLU A 148 4.31 16.14 5.13
CA GLU A 148 3.84 16.10 6.51
C GLU A 148 3.96 17.46 7.22
N LYS A 149 5.01 18.24 6.92
CA LYS A 149 5.16 19.63 7.41
C LYS A 149 4.03 20.52 6.86
N LYS A 150 3.71 20.42 5.58
CA LYS A 150 2.55 21.15 5.00
C LYS A 150 1.24 20.75 5.67
N LYS A 151 1.02 19.46 5.95
CA LYS A 151 -0.15 18.99 6.70
C LYS A 151 -0.20 19.59 8.11
N ALA A 152 0.93 19.69 8.79
CA ALA A 152 1.02 20.29 10.12
C ALA A 152 0.62 21.79 10.11
N GLU A 153 1.11 22.54 9.14
CA GLU A 153 0.73 23.96 8.94
C GLU A 153 -0.78 24.12 8.70
N MET A 154 -1.40 23.18 8.00
CA MET A 154 -2.84 23.16 7.71
C MET A 154 -3.69 22.60 8.87
N GLY A 155 -3.07 22.05 9.93
CA GLY A 155 -3.74 21.38 11.04
C GLY A 155 -4.33 20.02 10.66
N LEU A 156 -3.77 19.36 9.64
CA LEU A 156 -4.17 18.04 9.15
C LEU A 156 -3.16 16.94 9.53
N PHE A 157 -2.17 17.27 10.34
CA PHE A 157 -1.16 16.31 10.81
C PHE A 157 -1.77 15.30 11.79
N MET A 158 -1.15 14.14 11.87
CA MET A 158 -1.58 13.04 12.74
C MET A 158 -1.47 13.42 14.25
N PRO A 159 -2.26 12.80 15.14
CA PRO A 159 -2.18 13.04 16.58
C PRO A 159 -0.88 12.50 17.18
N ASP A 160 -0.45 13.08 18.31
CA ASP A 160 0.83 12.75 18.95
C ASP A 160 1.02 11.27 19.24
N GLN A 161 -0.03 10.55 19.65
CA GLN A 161 0.06 9.11 19.84
C GLN A 161 0.44 8.35 18.56
N ALA A 162 -0.05 8.80 17.42
CA ALA A 162 0.32 8.20 16.12
C ALA A 162 1.76 8.55 15.76
N VAL A 163 2.18 9.81 15.96
CA VAL A 163 3.56 10.25 15.76
C VAL A 163 4.54 9.43 16.59
N GLU A 164 4.25 9.26 17.89
CA GLU A 164 5.08 8.45 18.80
C GLU A 164 5.22 7.00 18.33
N THR A 165 4.14 6.41 17.82
CA THR A 165 4.17 5.05 17.29
C THR A 165 5.04 4.97 16.03
N VAL A 166 4.88 5.92 15.09
CA VAL A 166 5.70 5.98 13.86
C VAL A 166 7.18 6.16 14.20
N ILE A 167 7.51 7.08 15.12
CA ILE A 167 8.88 7.28 15.63
C ILE A 167 9.42 5.98 16.25
N GLY A 168 8.61 5.30 17.06
CA GLY A 168 8.99 4.02 17.66
C GLY A 168 9.31 2.94 16.61
N GLN A 169 8.54 2.88 15.53
CA GLN A 169 8.78 1.97 14.40
C GLN A 169 10.08 2.32 13.67
N CYS A 170 10.34 3.60 13.40
CA CYS A 170 11.59 4.04 12.78
C CYS A 170 12.81 3.70 13.65
N ARG A 171 12.73 3.95 14.96
CA ARG A 171 13.80 3.60 15.91
C ARG A 171 14.04 2.10 15.98
N ALA A 172 12.98 1.29 16.04
CA ALA A 172 13.11 -0.16 16.05
C ALA A 172 13.80 -0.68 14.77
N PHE A 173 13.52 -0.08 13.61
CA PHE A 173 14.22 -0.40 12.37
C PHE A 173 15.73 -0.04 12.44
N LEU A 174 16.08 1.13 12.97
CA LEU A 174 17.47 1.56 13.15
C LEU A 174 18.23 0.70 14.17
N GLU A 175 17.58 0.31 15.28
CA GLU A 175 18.16 -0.51 16.33
C GLU A 175 18.56 -1.92 15.87
N MET A 176 18.04 -2.41 14.74
CA MET A 176 18.51 -3.65 14.14
C MET A 176 19.98 -3.56 13.70
N GLY A 177 20.50 -2.37 13.40
CA GLY A 177 21.88 -2.12 13.03
C GLY A 177 22.38 -3.11 11.97
N ASN A 178 23.53 -3.74 12.21
CA ASN A 178 24.12 -4.73 11.30
C ASN A 178 23.28 -6.03 11.17
N GLY A 179 22.30 -6.25 12.05
CA GLY A 179 21.34 -7.36 11.99
C GLY A 179 20.10 -7.05 11.16
N ASN A 180 20.05 -5.89 10.51
CA ASN A 180 18.89 -5.52 9.70
C ASN A 180 18.71 -6.50 8.54
N TYR A 181 17.45 -6.93 8.35
CA TYR A 181 17.12 -7.97 7.37
C TYR A 181 17.36 -7.54 5.91
N LEU A 182 17.46 -6.24 5.61
CA LEU A 182 17.83 -5.76 4.27
C LEU A 182 19.21 -6.25 3.83
N TYR A 183 20.16 -6.48 4.76
CA TYR A 183 21.45 -7.06 4.43
C TYR A 183 21.34 -8.55 4.06
N SER A 184 20.70 -9.34 4.91
CA SER A 184 20.62 -10.79 4.72
C SER A 184 19.74 -11.18 3.53
N THR A 185 18.54 -10.60 3.41
CA THR A 185 17.63 -10.89 2.30
C THR A 185 18.18 -10.50 0.95
N PHE A 186 18.98 -9.41 0.86
CA PHE A 186 19.68 -9.06 -0.36
C PHE A 186 20.77 -10.07 -0.69
N ALA A 187 21.62 -10.42 0.30
CA ALA A 187 22.70 -11.37 0.11
C ALA A 187 22.16 -12.74 -0.35
N ASP A 188 21.12 -13.25 0.30
CA ASP A 188 20.48 -14.53 -0.06
C ASP A 188 20.03 -14.53 -1.53
N ARG A 189 19.32 -13.48 -1.96
CA ARG A 189 18.81 -13.36 -3.34
C ARG A 189 19.92 -13.22 -4.37
N VAL A 190 20.97 -12.45 -4.09
CA VAL A 190 22.14 -12.30 -4.99
C VAL A 190 22.89 -13.63 -5.11
N MET A 191 23.02 -14.37 -4.03
CA MET A 191 23.69 -15.69 -4.03
C MET A 191 22.94 -16.73 -4.88
N GLU A 192 21.62 -16.62 -5.03
CA GLU A 192 20.81 -17.50 -5.88
C GLU A 192 20.97 -17.22 -7.39
N LEU A 193 21.50 -16.04 -7.78
CA LEU A 193 21.70 -15.68 -9.20
C LEU A 193 22.87 -16.45 -9.79
N ASN A 194 22.56 -17.40 -10.68
CA ASN A 194 23.56 -18.20 -11.40
C ASN A 194 24.24 -17.42 -12.56
N THR A 195 23.73 -16.26 -12.91
CA THR A 195 24.25 -15.39 -13.97
C THR A 195 25.40 -14.51 -13.53
N LEU A 196 25.61 -14.37 -12.21
CA LEU A 196 26.69 -13.58 -11.61
C LEU A 196 27.88 -14.45 -11.20
N THR A 197 29.09 -13.91 -11.38
CA THR A 197 30.30 -14.48 -10.81
C THR A 197 30.38 -14.26 -9.29
N GLU A 198 31.13 -15.08 -8.57
CA GLU A 198 31.31 -14.93 -7.13
C GLU A 198 31.89 -13.55 -6.74
N LYS A 199 32.72 -12.98 -7.63
CA LYS A 199 33.23 -11.61 -7.41
C LYS A 199 32.11 -10.57 -7.52
N GLU A 200 31.28 -10.63 -8.55
CA GLU A 200 30.15 -9.71 -8.73
C GLU A 200 29.16 -9.81 -7.56
N LYS A 201 28.86 -11.05 -7.10
CA LYS A 201 28.02 -11.26 -5.91
C LYS A 201 28.60 -10.56 -4.68
N SER A 202 29.88 -10.75 -4.42
CA SER A 202 30.56 -10.11 -3.29
C SER A 202 30.56 -8.57 -3.42
N ASP A 203 30.82 -8.04 -4.63
CA ASP A 203 30.84 -6.62 -4.90
C ASP A 203 29.44 -6.00 -4.65
N TYR A 204 28.37 -6.63 -5.14
CA TYR A 204 26.97 -6.19 -4.91
C TYR A 204 26.54 -6.24 -3.45
N ILE A 205 26.92 -7.29 -2.70
CA ILE A 205 26.61 -7.40 -1.27
C ILE A 205 27.28 -6.26 -0.50
N GLN A 206 28.51 -5.92 -0.84
CA GLN A 206 29.21 -4.78 -0.24
C GLN A 206 28.55 -3.46 -0.63
N GLU A 207 28.18 -3.29 -1.89
CA GLU A 207 27.50 -2.08 -2.40
C GLU A 207 26.15 -1.86 -1.72
N ASN A 208 25.35 -2.92 -1.53
CA ASN A 208 24.10 -2.86 -0.78
C ASN A 208 24.34 -2.44 0.68
N ALA A 209 25.37 -2.98 1.32
CA ALA A 209 25.68 -2.62 2.69
C ALA A 209 26.04 -1.12 2.83
N LEU A 210 26.79 -0.59 1.90
CA LEU A 210 27.10 0.84 1.84
C LEU A 210 25.84 1.67 1.55
N ALA A 211 25.02 1.24 0.58
CA ALA A 211 23.80 1.97 0.23
C ALA A 211 22.80 2.05 1.40
N ILE A 212 22.65 0.98 2.16
CA ILE A 212 21.80 0.99 3.37
C ILE A 212 22.36 1.96 4.41
N SER A 213 23.67 1.90 4.67
CA SER A 213 24.33 2.76 5.64
C SER A 213 24.28 4.25 5.25
N ASP A 214 24.44 4.55 3.97
CA ASP A 214 24.61 5.92 3.50
C ASP A 214 23.30 6.62 3.14
N TYR A 215 22.24 5.87 2.81
CA TYR A 215 20.97 6.44 2.34
C TYR A 215 19.75 6.00 3.18
N VAL A 216 19.67 4.71 3.61
CA VAL A 216 18.47 4.23 4.31
C VAL A 216 18.50 4.67 5.77
N PHE A 217 19.57 4.37 6.51
CA PHE A 217 19.64 4.73 7.93
C PHE A 217 19.57 6.24 8.15
N PRO A 218 20.32 7.09 7.42
CA PRO A 218 20.18 8.54 7.56
C PRO A 218 18.78 9.06 7.25
N ALA A 219 18.07 8.45 6.27
CA ALA A 219 16.68 8.80 5.97
C ALA A 219 15.75 8.56 7.15
N TYR A 220 15.88 7.40 7.82
CA TYR A 220 15.11 7.09 9.02
C TYR A 220 15.48 7.96 10.23
N GLU A 221 16.75 8.25 10.42
CA GLU A 221 17.22 9.17 11.47
C GLU A 221 16.61 10.55 11.29
N ARG A 222 16.73 11.13 10.08
CA ARG A 222 16.16 12.44 9.74
C ARG A 222 14.64 12.46 9.89
N MET A 223 13.93 11.44 9.39
CA MET A 223 12.49 11.32 9.56
C MET A 223 12.09 11.31 11.05
N THR A 224 12.83 10.58 11.87
CA THR A 224 12.59 10.52 13.32
C THR A 224 12.76 11.90 13.97
N GLU A 225 13.84 12.62 13.65
CA GLU A 225 14.12 13.97 14.17
C GLU A 225 13.07 14.98 13.74
N GLU A 226 12.65 14.95 12.50
CA GLU A 226 11.64 15.86 11.96
C GLU A 226 10.25 15.57 12.52
N LEU A 227 9.88 14.31 12.71
CA LEU A 227 8.62 13.93 13.37
C LEU A 227 8.58 14.36 14.85
N GLU A 228 9.72 14.28 15.57
CA GLU A 228 9.82 14.82 16.94
C GLU A 228 9.53 16.33 16.98
N GLN A 229 9.97 17.10 15.98
CA GLN A 229 9.72 18.53 15.88
C GLN A 229 8.24 18.85 15.57
N LEU A 230 7.52 17.93 14.91
CA LEU A 230 6.12 18.10 14.57
C LEU A 230 5.14 17.68 15.68
N LYS A 231 5.62 17.08 16.77
CA LYS A 231 4.78 16.76 17.93
C LYS A 231 4.06 18.01 18.47
N GLY A 232 2.80 17.84 18.85
CA GLY A 232 1.95 18.92 19.31
C GLY A 232 1.28 19.74 18.19
N SER A 233 1.62 19.50 16.92
CA SER A 233 0.96 20.19 15.81
C SER A 233 -0.35 19.51 15.37
N GLY A 234 -0.55 18.23 15.71
CA GLY A 234 -1.77 17.48 15.42
C GLY A 234 -2.98 18.02 16.14
N LYS A 235 -4.07 18.29 15.41
CA LYS A 235 -5.33 18.83 15.97
C LYS A 235 -6.44 17.80 16.01
N ASN A 236 -6.16 16.58 15.54
CA ASN A 236 -7.15 15.51 15.41
C ASN A 236 -6.84 14.34 16.35
N GLU A 237 -7.36 14.40 17.57
CA GLU A 237 -7.19 13.31 18.55
C GLU A 237 -8.14 12.12 18.33
N LYS A 238 -9.15 12.24 17.46
CA LYS A 238 -10.27 11.29 17.39
C LYS A 238 -10.65 10.83 15.99
N GLY A 239 -9.82 11.11 14.97
CA GLY A 239 -10.03 10.65 13.60
C GLY A 239 -10.61 11.71 12.65
N LEU A 240 -10.83 11.32 11.40
CA LEU A 240 -11.20 12.19 10.28
C LEU A 240 -12.42 13.09 10.52
N VAL A 241 -13.34 12.69 11.40
CA VAL A 241 -14.56 13.47 11.69
C VAL A 241 -14.26 14.89 12.20
N TYR A 242 -13.09 15.11 12.77
CA TYR A 242 -12.66 16.41 13.30
C TYR A 242 -11.88 17.26 12.30
N PHE A 243 -11.52 16.70 11.16
CA PHE A 243 -10.94 17.49 10.08
C PHE A 243 -12.02 18.28 9.31
N PRO A 244 -11.70 19.49 8.80
CA PRO A 244 -12.56 20.15 7.85
C PRO A 244 -12.92 19.21 6.71
N LYS A 245 -14.20 19.04 6.36
CA LYS A 245 -14.66 18.08 5.33
C LYS A 245 -14.23 16.62 5.55
N GLY A 246 -13.85 16.23 6.76
CA GLY A 246 -13.39 14.86 7.05
C GLY A 246 -14.46 13.81 6.79
N LYS A 247 -15.74 14.15 7.01
CA LYS A 247 -16.87 13.27 6.69
C LYS A 247 -16.98 13.01 5.19
N GLU A 248 -16.87 14.06 4.39
CA GLU A 248 -16.92 13.98 2.92
C GLU A 248 -15.75 13.19 2.37
N TYR A 249 -14.57 13.36 2.97
CA TYR A 249 -13.37 12.58 2.62
C TYR A 249 -13.56 11.10 2.96
N TYR A 250 -14.10 10.77 4.14
CA TYR A 250 -14.40 9.39 4.51
C TYR A 250 -15.39 8.73 3.56
N GLU A 251 -16.44 9.46 3.13
CA GLU A 251 -17.38 8.96 2.12
C GLU A 251 -16.71 8.71 0.77
N LEU A 252 -15.74 9.55 0.39
CA LEU A 252 -14.94 9.38 -0.82
C LEU A 252 -14.08 8.12 -0.73
N LEU A 253 -13.36 7.92 0.39
CA LEU A 253 -12.56 6.72 0.65
C LEU A 253 -13.42 5.45 0.60
N ALA A 254 -14.59 5.46 1.23
CA ALA A 254 -15.52 4.33 1.19
C ALA A 254 -15.93 3.99 -0.25
N ARG A 255 -16.18 4.99 -1.10
CA ARG A 255 -16.51 4.79 -2.51
C ARG A 255 -15.34 4.27 -3.33
N GLN A 256 -14.13 4.76 -3.07
CA GLN A 256 -12.90 4.28 -3.73
C GLN A 256 -12.60 2.83 -3.38
N SER A 257 -12.73 2.46 -2.10
CA SER A 257 -12.42 1.11 -1.62
C SER A 257 -13.46 0.07 -2.02
N THR A 258 -14.75 0.44 -2.02
CA THR A 258 -15.85 -0.52 -2.29
C THR A 258 -16.34 -0.51 -3.73
N GLY A 259 -16.01 0.53 -4.52
CA GLY A 259 -16.62 0.78 -5.83
C GLY A 259 -18.13 1.11 -5.75
N SER A 260 -18.71 1.15 -4.56
CA SER A 260 -20.13 1.39 -4.33
C SER A 260 -20.47 2.88 -4.38
N ARG A 261 -21.67 3.20 -4.88
CA ARG A 261 -22.24 4.56 -4.82
C ARG A 261 -23.07 4.80 -3.57
N ARG A 262 -23.21 3.77 -2.70
CA ARG A 262 -23.99 3.86 -1.47
C ARG A 262 -23.39 4.87 -0.49
N SER A 263 -24.23 5.47 0.31
CA SER A 263 -23.80 6.26 1.47
C SER A 263 -23.17 5.37 2.55
N VAL A 264 -22.43 5.97 3.46
CA VAL A 264 -21.84 5.26 4.61
C VAL A 264 -22.93 4.61 5.46
N GLU A 265 -24.08 5.25 5.66
CA GLU A 265 -25.20 4.68 6.42
C GLU A 265 -25.81 3.44 5.72
N GLU A 266 -26.01 3.50 4.40
CA GLU A 266 -26.47 2.34 3.63
C GLU A 266 -25.48 1.18 3.68
N LEU A 267 -24.16 1.48 3.66
CA LEU A 267 -23.10 0.46 3.81
C LEU A 267 -23.11 -0.16 5.21
N LYS A 268 -23.30 0.65 6.25
CA LYS A 268 -23.44 0.16 7.65
C LYS A 268 -24.65 -0.76 7.80
N ASP A 269 -25.79 -0.38 7.23
CA ASP A 269 -27.00 -1.20 7.30
C ASP A 269 -26.87 -2.51 6.51
N LEU A 270 -26.18 -2.46 5.37
CA LEU A 270 -25.84 -3.66 4.60
C LEU A 270 -24.95 -4.60 5.41
N THR A 271 -23.89 -4.05 6.01
CA THR A 271 -22.94 -4.82 6.84
C THR A 271 -23.62 -5.43 8.05
N ARG A 272 -24.50 -4.68 8.74
CA ARG A 272 -25.26 -5.22 9.88
C ARG A 272 -26.19 -6.37 9.47
N ARG A 273 -26.85 -6.25 8.32
CA ARG A 273 -27.68 -7.35 7.79
C ARG A 273 -26.83 -8.57 7.48
N GLN A 274 -25.71 -8.39 6.78
CA GLN A 274 -24.80 -9.49 6.45
C GLN A 274 -24.27 -10.20 7.70
N ILE A 275 -23.83 -9.45 8.71
CA ILE A 275 -23.40 -10.03 9.99
C ILE A 275 -24.50 -10.88 10.61
N ASN A 276 -25.75 -10.43 10.62
CA ASN A 276 -26.85 -11.19 11.18
C ASN A 276 -27.16 -12.46 10.37
N GLU A 277 -27.10 -12.39 9.04
CA GLU A 277 -27.26 -13.54 8.15
C GLU A 277 -26.14 -14.56 8.37
N ASP A 278 -24.89 -14.11 8.46
CA ASP A 278 -23.72 -14.96 8.71
C ASP A 278 -23.80 -15.62 10.08
N LEU A 279 -24.20 -14.88 11.14
CA LEU A 279 -24.41 -15.44 12.47
C LEU A 279 -25.52 -16.52 12.46
N THR A 280 -26.61 -16.26 11.75
CA THR A 280 -27.71 -17.26 11.61
C THR A 280 -27.23 -18.51 10.86
N ALA A 281 -26.44 -18.33 9.79
CA ALA A 281 -25.85 -19.44 9.07
C ALA A 281 -24.87 -20.26 9.94
N MET A 282 -24.05 -19.58 10.74
CA MET A 282 -23.16 -20.23 11.71
C MET A 282 -23.93 -21.01 12.77
N GLU A 283 -25.02 -20.48 13.30
CA GLU A 283 -25.90 -21.21 14.22
C GLU A 283 -26.40 -22.52 13.62
N GLN A 284 -26.85 -22.48 12.35
CA GLN A 284 -27.35 -23.66 11.65
C GLN A 284 -26.26 -24.71 11.41
N VAL A 285 -25.05 -24.28 11.06
CA VAL A 285 -23.90 -25.18 10.76
C VAL A 285 -23.30 -25.78 12.04
N LEU A 286 -23.16 -24.97 13.09
CA LEU A 286 -22.49 -25.36 14.33
C LEU A 286 -23.46 -25.94 15.38
N GLY A 287 -24.77 -25.80 15.17
CA GLY A 287 -25.81 -26.20 16.15
C GLY A 287 -25.71 -25.35 17.45
N LEU A 288 -25.13 -24.18 17.39
CA LEU A 288 -24.96 -23.24 18.49
C LEU A 288 -25.99 -22.12 18.40
N THR A 289 -26.50 -21.67 19.54
CA THR A 289 -27.29 -20.43 19.56
C THR A 289 -26.38 -19.20 19.48
N THR A 290 -26.94 -18.06 19.02
CA THR A 290 -26.20 -16.77 18.96
C THR A 290 -25.57 -16.39 20.31
N LYS A 291 -26.23 -16.78 21.40
CA LYS A 291 -25.74 -16.56 22.76
C LYS A 291 -24.48 -17.39 23.02
N GLU A 292 -24.52 -18.69 22.71
CA GLU A 292 -23.37 -19.59 22.87
C GLU A 292 -22.20 -19.20 21.97
N ALA A 293 -22.45 -18.75 20.73
CA ALA A 293 -21.43 -18.24 19.84
C ALA A 293 -20.77 -16.95 20.38
N LYS A 294 -21.53 -16.03 20.95
CA LYS A 294 -21.02 -14.83 21.60
C LYS A 294 -20.24 -15.14 22.87
N GLU A 295 -20.69 -16.09 23.67
CA GLU A 295 -19.98 -16.58 24.87
C GLU A 295 -18.67 -17.27 24.47
N ALA A 296 -18.67 -18.08 23.42
CA ALA A 296 -17.46 -18.69 22.88
C ALA A 296 -16.47 -17.64 22.33
N ALA A 297 -16.97 -16.63 21.61
CA ALA A 297 -16.14 -15.53 21.14
C ALA A 297 -15.55 -14.68 22.28
N ALA A 298 -16.34 -14.43 23.34
CA ALA A 298 -15.85 -13.72 24.53
C ALA A 298 -14.74 -14.50 25.25
N VAL A 299 -14.85 -15.83 25.32
CA VAL A 299 -13.80 -16.69 25.90
C VAL A 299 -12.49 -16.62 25.09
N ILE A 300 -12.59 -16.41 23.77
CA ILE A 300 -11.41 -16.25 22.91
C ILE A 300 -10.67 -14.94 23.20
N THR A 301 -11.40 -13.85 23.49
CA THR A 301 -10.79 -12.53 23.76
C THR A 301 -10.05 -12.48 25.11
N ASP A 302 -10.39 -13.34 26.06
CA ASP A 302 -9.73 -13.40 27.38
C ASP A 302 -8.50 -14.31 27.42
N LYS A 303 -8.22 -15.05 26.34
CA LYS A 303 -7.05 -15.92 26.24
C LYS A 303 -5.88 -15.18 25.57
N LYS A 304 -4.66 -15.42 26.06
CA LYS A 304 -3.45 -14.95 25.38
C LYS A 304 -3.38 -15.57 23.97
N ALA A 305 -2.92 -14.79 22.99
CA ALA A 305 -2.82 -15.20 21.60
C ALA A 305 -2.10 -16.56 21.41
N GLU A 306 -1.08 -16.82 22.20
CA GLU A 306 -0.34 -18.09 22.23
C GLU A 306 -1.21 -19.30 22.59
N GLN A 307 -2.12 -19.13 23.55
CA GLN A 307 -3.04 -20.21 23.96
C GLN A 307 -4.09 -20.51 22.90
N ILE A 308 -4.52 -19.46 22.16
CA ILE A 308 -5.46 -19.61 21.04
C ILE A 308 -4.76 -20.35 19.89
N LEU A 309 -3.53 -19.98 19.55
CA LEU A 309 -2.73 -20.62 18.50
C LEU A 309 -2.46 -22.10 18.82
N GLU A 310 -2.15 -22.44 20.07
CA GLU A 310 -1.94 -23.83 20.50
C GLU A 310 -3.21 -24.67 20.34
N GLN A 311 -4.37 -24.11 20.75
CA GLN A 311 -5.67 -24.79 20.59
C GLN A 311 -6.09 -24.95 19.12
N LEU A 312 -5.83 -23.94 18.27
CA LEU A 312 -6.08 -24.03 16.83
C LEU A 312 -5.16 -25.08 16.19
N LYS A 313 -3.90 -25.15 16.60
CA LYS A 313 -2.91 -26.12 16.12
C LYS A 313 -3.27 -27.56 16.50
N GLU A 314 -3.79 -27.77 17.71
CA GLU A 314 -4.28 -29.07 18.16
C GLU A 314 -5.59 -29.47 17.44
N GLY A 315 -6.55 -28.52 17.32
CA GLY A 315 -7.82 -28.74 16.62
C GLY A 315 -7.64 -28.97 15.11
N SER A 316 -6.66 -28.35 14.48
CA SER A 316 -6.39 -28.54 13.05
C SER A 316 -5.90 -29.95 12.72
N LYS A 317 -5.17 -30.62 13.63
CA LYS A 317 -4.70 -32.00 13.44
C LYS A 317 -5.85 -33.02 13.35
N THR A 318 -7.00 -32.70 13.95
CA THR A 318 -8.19 -33.55 13.94
C THR A 318 -9.23 -33.16 12.89
N ALA A 319 -9.22 -31.90 12.46
CA ALA A 319 -10.22 -31.34 11.54
C ALA A 319 -9.80 -31.39 10.06
N PHE A 320 -8.50 -31.46 9.77
CA PHE A 320 -8.00 -31.48 8.39
C PHE A 320 -7.18 -32.77 8.15
N PRO A 321 -7.36 -33.44 6.97
CA PRO A 321 -6.50 -34.54 6.58
C PRO A 321 -5.05 -34.04 6.42
N GLU A 322 -4.09 -34.92 6.71
CA GLU A 322 -2.68 -34.59 6.47
C GLU A 322 -2.48 -34.18 5.01
N PRO A 323 -1.72 -33.09 4.74
CA PRO A 323 -1.42 -32.71 3.38
C PRO A 323 -0.65 -33.85 2.68
N PRO A 324 -0.92 -34.10 1.38
CA PRO A 324 -0.16 -35.10 0.62
C PRO A 324 1.33 -34.73 0.65
N GLN A 325 2.16 -35.75 0.93
CA GLN A 325 3.63 -35.62 0.95
C GLN A 325 4.20 -35.33 -0.43
#